data_5b5e7c0538c1032331c3ae7056680e08
#
_entry.id   5b5e7c0538c1032331c3ae7056680e08
#
_cell.length_a   1.000
_cell.length_b   1.000
_cell.length_c   1.000
_cell.angle_alpha   90.00
_cell.angle_beta   90.00
_cell.angle_gamma   90.00
#
_symmetry.space_group_name_H-M   'P 1'
#
loop_
_entity.id
_entity.type
_entity.pdbx_description
1 polymer ?
#
loop_
_entity_poly.entity_id
_entity_poly.type
_entity_poly.pdbx_seq_one_letter_code
_entity_poly.pdbx_strand_id
1 'polypeptide(L)'
;MYQAYLMNHHETMVNYCKDILLIQNFLSNKNIPFLFSSMSSICHMGRPTGGIDHVWNVLSTKPNTFLIQLREMIDRRRWTMYPFSAMMAGHMVSPDDKHPNDEGHRRIATELYKEIVNRELIEDN
;
A
#
# COMPACT_ATOMS: atom_id res chain seq x y z
N MET A 1 -11.02 24.59 -7.32
CA MET A 1 -11.50 24.19 -8.65
C MET A 1 -10.46 23.41 -9.44
N TYR A 2 -9.24 23.90 -9.50
CA TYR A 2 -8.13 23.20 -10.15
C TYR A 2 -7.89 21.83 -9.55
N GLN A 3 -7.86 21.70 -8.23
CA GLN A 3 -7.65 20.42 -7.54
C GLN A 3 -8.83 19.47 -7.77
N ALA A 4 -10.05 19.94 -7.71
CA ALA A 4 -11.23 19.11 -7.95
C ALA A 4 -11.28 18.57 -9.39
N TYR A 5 -10.76 19.33 -10.33
CA TYR A 5 -10.68 18.93 -11.72
C TYR A 5 -9.61 17.88 -11.97
N LEU A 6 -8.45 18.00 -11.30
CA LEU A 6 -7.34 17.04 -11.45
C LEU A 6 -7.50 15.79 -10.60
N MET A 7 -8.27 15.87 -9.52
CA MET A 7 -8.43 14.75 -8.60
C MET A 7 -9.76 14.05 -8.83
N ASN A 8 -9.85 13.33 -9.94
CA ASN A 8 -10.89 12.32 -10.09
C ASN A 8 -10.49 11.09 -9.28
N HIS A 9 -10.98 11.03 -8.05
CA HIS A 9 -10.61 9.95 -7.11
C HIS A 9 -10.92 8.56 -7.66
N HIS A 10 -12.04 8.41 -8.37
CA HIS A 10 -12.42 7.14 -8.95
C HIS A 10 -11.41 6.68 -10.00
N GLU A 11 -11.08 7.55 -10.96
CA GLU A 11 -10.11 7.26 -12.01
C GLU A 11 -8.73 7.01 -11.41
N THR A 12 -8.32 7.80 -10.42
CA THR A 12 -7.06 7.62 -9.70
C THR A 12 -6.99 6.24 -9.05
N MET A 13 -8.07 5.80 -8.39
CA MET A 13 -8.12 4.49 -7.75
C MET A 13 -8.13 3.34 -8.75
N VAL A 14 -8.81 3.50 -9.88
CA VAL A 14 -8.79 2.51 -10.96
C VAL A 14 -7.38 2.37 -11.52
N ASN A 15 -6.71 3.47 -11.81
CA ASN A 15 -5.33 3.45 -12.32
C ASN A 15 -4.37 2.85 -11.30
N TYR A 16 -4.51 3.19 -10.04
CA TYR A 16 -3.74 2.62 -8.95
C TYR A 16 -3.87 1.09 -8.91
N CYS A 17 -5.09 0.58 -8.94
CA CYS A 17 -5.33 -0.86 -8.95
C CYS A 17 -4.77 -1.55 -10.20
N LYS A 18 -4.92 -0.92 -11.37
CA LYS A 18 -4.37 -1.45 -12.62
C LYS A 18 -2.85 -1.55 -12.57
N ASP A 19 -2.18 -0.52 -12.05
CA ASP A 19 -0.72 -0.52 -11.95
C ASP A 19 -0.23 -1.62 -11.00
N ILE A 20 -0.90 -1.78 -9.86
CA ILE A 20 -0.58 -2.85 -8.91
C ILE A 20 -0.76 -4.22 -9.58
N LEU A 21 -1.88 -4.43 -10.25
CA LEU A 21 -2.16 -5.71 -10.93
C LEU A 21 -1.16 -6.01 -12.03
N LEU A 22 -0.75 -5.00 -12.79
CA LEU A 22 0.27 -5.16 -13.82
C LEU A 22 1.58 -5.65 -13.24
N ILE A 23 2.05 -5.00 -12.17
CA ILE A 23 3.29 -5.38 -11.48
C ILE A 23 3.15 -6.76 -10.83
N GLN A 24 2.05 -6.99 -10.12
CA GLN A 24 1.76 -8.27 -9.47
C GLN A 24 1.81 -9.43 -10.47
N ASN A 25 1.11 -9.29 -11.58
CA ASN A 25 1.04 -10.33 -12.61
C ASN A 25 2.39 -10.55 -13.29
N PHE A 26 3.10 -9.47 -13.59
CA PHE A 26 4.44 -9.57 -14.18
C PHE A 26 5.40 -10.34 -13.28
N LEU A 27 5.49 -9.95 -12.01
CA LEU A 27 6.39 -10.58 -11.06
C LEU A 27 5.99 -12.03 -10.77
N SER A 28 4.70 -12.30 -10.64
CA SER A 28 4.20 -13.67 -10.42
C SER A 28 4.51 -14.58 -11.60
N ASN A 29 4.32 -14.10 -12.82
CA ASN A 29 4.62 -14.88 -14.02
C ASN A 29 6.11 -15.16 -14.20
N LYS A 30 6.97 -14.32 -13.65
CA LYS A 30 8.42 -14.51 -13.68
C LYS A 30 8.94 -15.29 -12.46
N ASN A 31 8.06 -15.70 -11.56
CA ASN A 31 8.42 -16.35 -10.29
C ASN A 31 9.39 -15.51 -9.45
N ILE A 32 9.27 -14.19 -9.52
CA ILE A 32 10.06 -13.26 -8.71
C ILE A 32 9.30 -12.99 -7.42
N PRO A 33 9.89 -13.28 -6.25
CA PRO A 33 9.27 -12.92 -4.97
C PRO A 33 9.13 -11.41 -4.85
N PHE A 34 8.02 -10.95 -4.29
CA PHE A 34 7.79 -9.52 -4.12
C PHE A 34 6.92 -9.23 -2.91
N LEU A 35 7.04 -8.03 -2.42
CA LEU A 35 6.26 -7.50 -1.31
C LEU A 35 5.95 -6.04 -1.59
N PHE A 36 4.67 -5.70 -1.55
CA PHE A 36 4.21 -4.33 -1.68
C PHE A 36 4.09 -3.67 -0.31
N SER A 37 4.31 -2.39 -0.28
CA SER A 37 3.97 -1.53 0.85
C SER A 37 3.55 -0.15 0.33
N SER A 38 2.99 0.65 1.20
CA SER A 38 2.61 2.02 0.88
C SER A 38 3.15 2.99 1.93
N MET A 39 3.25 4.26 1.55
CA MET A 39 3.69 5.32 2.47
C MET A 39 2.66 5.59 3.55
N SER A 40 1.38 5.56 3.20
CA SER A 40 0.29 5.90 4.12
C SER A 40 -0.81 4.86 4.12
N SER A 41 -1.66 4.91 5.15
CA SER A 41 -2.80 4.01 5.29
C SER A 41 -3.87 4.18 4.22
N ILE A 42 -3.93 5.34 3.57
CA ILE A 42 -4.98 5.67 2.60
C ILE A 42 -4.98 4.72 1.41
N CYS A 43 -3.79 4.36 0.92
CA CYS A 43 -3.63 3.52 -0.27
C CYS A 43 -3.13 2.10 0.06
N HIS A 44 -3.10 1.74 1.34
CA HIS A 44 -2.54 0.46 1.76
C HIS A 44 -3.53 -0.68 1.49
N MET A 45 -3.07 -1.71 0.78
CA MET A 45 -3.88 -2.87 0.40
C MET A 45 -3.64 -4.09 1.30
N GLY A 46 -2.81 -3.95 2.32
CA GLY A 46 -2.56 -5.00 3.28
C GLY A 46 -3.78 -5.30 4.14
N ARG A 47 -3.56 -5.67 5.39
CA ARG A 47 -4.65 -5.95 6.31
C ARG A 47 -5.58 -4.73 6.44
N PRO A 48 -6.90 -4.91 6.45
CA PRO A 48 -7.80 -3.78 6.65
C PRO A 48 -7.58 -3.18 8.03
N THR A 49 -6.85 -2.08 8.06
CA THR A 49 -6.74 -1.22 9.22
C THR A 49 -7.75 -0.11 9.04
N GLY A 50 -9.02 -0.37 9.20
CA GLY A 50 -10.11 0.59 9.24
C GLY A 50 -10.09 1.78 8.25
N GLY A 51 -8.91 2.21 7.80
CA GLY A 51 -8.74 3.38 6.97
C GLY A 51 -9.06 3.16 5.49
N ILE A 52 -8.58 2.05 4.93
CA ILE A 52 -8.74 1.80 3.50
C ILE A 52 -10.18 1.45 3.13
N ASP A 53 -10.83 0.65 3.94
CA ASP A 53 -12.22 0.30 3.68
C ASP A 53 -13.12 1.53 3.77
N HIS A 54 -12.77 2.49 4.64
CA HIS A 54 -13.47 3.76 4.71
C HIS A 54 -13.27 4.59 3.45
N VAL A 55 -12.04 4.73 2.97
CA VAL A 55 -11.74 5.48 1.74
C VAL A 55 -12.42 4.82 0.53
N TRP A 56 -12.34 3.51 0.41
CA TRP A 56 -13.02 2.80 -0.65
C TRP A 56 -14.54 2.98 -0.60
N ASN A 57 -15.12 2.96 0.58
CA ASN A 57 -16.55 3.16 0.78
C ASN A 57 -16.98 4.59 0.47
N VAL A 58 -16.17 5.59 0.83
CA VAL A 58 -16.45 7.00 0.52
C VAL A 58 -16.32 7.29 -0.96
N LEU A 59 -15.31 6.70 -1.61
CA LEU A 59 -15.08 6.88 -3.04
C LEU A 59 -16.08 6.09 -3.90
N SER A 60 -16.66 5.04 -3.34
CA SER A 60 -17.70 4.23 -4.00
C SER A 60 -19.07 4.50 -3.40
N THR A 61 -19.52 5.77 -3.42
CA THR A 61 -20.88 6.14 -3.03
C THR A 61 -21.95 5.51 -3.92
N LYS A 62 -21.53 5.03 -5.08
CA LYS A 62 -22.30 4.08 -5.89
C LYS A 62 -21.39 2.85 -6.10
N PRO A 63 -21.88 1.62 -5.86
CA PRO A 63 -21.04 0.45 -6.04
C PRO A 63 -20.55 0.40 -7.49
N ASN A 64 -19.30 0.77 -7.67
CA ASN A 64 -18.60 0.58 -8.92
C ASN A 64 -18.07 -0.85 -8.93
N THR A 65 -18.84 -1.73 -9.54
CA THR A 65 -18.49 -3.15 -9.65
C THR A 65 -17.12 -3.37 -10.27
N PHE A 66 -16.71 -2.51 -11.20
CA PHE A 66 -15.41 -2.61 -11.85
C PHE A 66 -14.26 -2.34 -10.89
N LEU A 67 -14.35 -1.28 -10.09
CA LEU A 67 -13.32 -0.95 -9.09
C LEU A 67 -13.23 -2.03 -8.02
N ILE A 68 -14.37 -2.54 -7.56
CA ILE A 68 -14.43 -3.63 -6.58
C ILE A 68 -13.76 -4.89 -7.15
N GLN A 69 -14.05 -5.24 -8.40
CA GLN A 69 -13.43 -6.39 -9.08
C GLN A 69 -11.91 -6.23 -9.19
N LEU A 70 -11.44 -5.05 -9.57
CA LEU A 70 -9.99 -4.78 -9.63
C LEU A 70 -9.35 -4.95 -8.25
N ARG A 71 -9.96 -4.40 -7.22
CA ARG A 71 -9.47 -4.51 -5.85
C ARG A 71 -9.37 -5.97 -5.39
N GLU A 72 -10.37 -6.76 -5.70
CA GLU A 72 -10.42 -8.18 -5.30
C GLU A 72 -9.36 -9.04 -6.01
N MET A 73 -8.88 -8.61 -7.17
CA MET A 73 -7.81 -9.30 -7.90
C MET A 73 -6.43 -9.03 -7.29
N ILE A 74 -6.28 -8.02 -6.45
CA ILE A 74 -5.03 -7.71 -5.76
C ILE A 74 -4.80 -8.73 -4.66
N ASP A 75 -3.63 -9.37 -4.68
CA ASP A 75 -3.25 -10.34 -3.65
C ASP A 75 -2.75 -9.63 -2.40
N ARG A 76 -3.62 -9.47 -1.42
CA ARG A 76 -3.31 -8.79 -0.16
C ARG A 76 -2.21 -9.49 0.63
N ARG A 77 -1.97 -10.78 0.40
CA ARG A 77 -0.90 -11.53 1.05
C ARG A 77 0.49 -11.06 0.61
N ARG A 78 0.57 -10.34 -0.50
CA ARG A 78 1.80 -9.74 -1.03
C ARG A 78 2.03 -8.33 -0.52
N TRP A 79 1.30 -7.91 0.49
CA TRP A 79 1.42 -6.58 1.10
C TRP A 79 1.93 -6.68 2.52
N THR A 80 2.72 -5.69 2.94
CA THR A 80 3.10 -5.57 4.35
C THR A 80 1.86 -5.42 5.22
N MET A 81 1.94 -5.85 6.46
CA MET A 81 0.83 -5.71 7.39
C MET A 81 0.45 -4.24 7.62
N TYR A 82 1.46 -3.38 7.70
CA TYR A 82 1.28 -1.96 7.97
C TYR A 82 1.96 -1.11 6.92
N PRO A 83 1.43 0.10 6.61
CA PRO A 83 2.13 1.08 5.78
C PRO A 83 3.33 1.67 6.52
N PHE A 84 4.22 2.33 5.79
CA PHE A 84 5.41 2.95 6.37
C PHE A 84 5.08 3.99 7.44
N SER A 85 3.99 4.75 7.27
CA SER A 85 3.53 5.71 8.27
C SER A 85 3.26 5.07 9.63
N ALA A 86 2.77 3.85 9.65
CA ALA A 86 2.54 3.10 10.90
C ALA A 86 3.84 2.51 11.44
N MET A 87 4.72 1.99 10.56
CA MET A 87 6.01 1.43 10.98
C MET A 87 6.90 2.46 11.65
N MET A 88 6.88 3.70 11.16
CA MET A 88 7.70 4.80 11.67
C MET A 88 7.03 5.65 12.73
N ALA A 89 5.86 5.29 13.20
CA ALA A 89 4.99 6.13 14.04
C ALA A 89 5.74 6.95 15.09
N GLY A 90 5.57 8.28 15.04
CA GLY A 90 6.20 9.21 15.97
C GLY A 90 7.66 9.56 15.67
N HIS A 91 8.27 8.99 14.65
CA HIS A 91 9.69 9.21 14.29
C HIS A 91 9.81 9.97 12.98
N MET A 92 9.37 11.22 13.01
CA MET A 92 9.42 12.15 11.88
C MET A 92 10.52 13.18 12.09
N VAL A 93 10.94 13.83 10.99
CA VAL A 93 11.96 14.87 11.01
C VAL A 93 11.55 16.02 11.94
N SER A 94 10.30 16.48 11.82
CA SER A 94 9.71 17.50 12.69
C SER A 94 8.18 17.38 12.67
N PRO A 95 7.45 18.10 13.55
CA PRO A 95 5.99 18.11 13.50
C PRO A 95 5.41 18.58 12.18
N ASP A 96 6.14 19.42 11.45
CA ASP A 96 5.71 19.98 10.17
C ASP A 96 6.25 19.17 8.97
N ASP A 97 7.24 18.34 9.18
CA ASP A 97 7.83 17.49 8.16
C ASP A 97 7.63 16.01 8.55
N LYS A 98 6.66 15.39 7.91
CA LYS A 98 6.25 14.02 8.21
C LYS A 98 7.12 12.94 7.56
N HIS A 99 8.23 13.32 6.95
CA HIS A 99 9.21 12.33 6.48
C HIS A 99 9.86 11.63 7.68
N PRO A 100 10.26 10.36 7.53
CA PRO A 100 10.92 9.65 8.62
C PRO A 100 12.28 10.30 8.93
N ASN A 101 12.59 10.40 10.22
CA ASN A 101 13.95 10.69 10.68
C ASN A 101 14.78 9.40 10.65
N ASP A 102 16.03 9.44 11.15
CA ASP A 102 16.92 8.28 11.14
C ASP A 102 16.33 7.07 11.86
N GLU A 103 15.69 7.30 13.00
CA GLU A 103 15.01 6.23 13.75
C GLU A 103 13.79 5.71 12.97
N GLY A 104 13.05 6.59 12.31
CA GLY A 104 11.93 6.21 11.45
C GLY A 104 12.37 5.31 10.31
N HIS A 105 13.45 5.66 9.64
CA HIS A 105 14.04 4.82 8.59
C HIS A 105 14.48 3.46 9.12
N ARG A 106 15.11 3.44 10.28
CA ARG A 106 15.55 2.19 10.91
C ARG A 106 14.37 1.29 11.26
N ARG A 107 13.28 1.84 11.76
CA ARG A 107 12.06 1.08 12.07
C ARG A 107 11.41 0.49 10.83
N ILE A 108 11.31 1.28 9.76
CA ILE A 108 10.80 0.79 8.48
C ILE A 108 11.65 -0.38 7.99
N ALA A 109 12.96 -0.21 7.97
CA ALA A 109 13.88 -1.26 7.51
C ALA A 109 13.77 -2.52 8.36
N THR A 110 13.66 -2.38 9.68
CA THR A 110 13.52 -3.52 10.60
C THR A 110 12.22 -4.28 10.36
N GLU A 111 11.11 -3.58 10.21
CA GLU A 111 9.82 -4.21 9.97
C GLU A 111 9.74 -4.87 8.59
N LEU A 112 10.29 -4.23 7.56
CA LEU A 112 10.39 -4.83 6.23
C LEU A 112 11.24 -6.11 6.26
N TYR A 113 12.38 -6.07 6.93
CA TYR A 113 13.24 -7.25 7.06
C TYR A 113 12.50 -8.41 7.74
N LYS A 114 11.80 -8.14 8.84
CA LYS A 114 11.01 -9.17 9.53
C LYS A 114 9.96 -9.79 8.62
N GLU A 115 9.23 -8.97 7.86
CA GLU A 115 8.20 -9.49 6.96
C GLU A 115 8.81 -10.30 5.80
N ILE A 116 9.93 -9.84 5.25
CA ILE A 116 10.63 -10.56 4.18
C ILE A 116 11.08 -11.93 4.66
N VAL A 117 11.69 -12.01 5.85
CA VAL A 117 12.16 -13.26 6.43
C VAL A 117 10.99 -14.18 6.79
N ASN A 118 9.97 -13.65 7.46
CA ASN A 118 8.81 -14.44 7.88
C ASN A 118 7.99 -14.98 6.71
N ARG A 119 8.04 -14.32 5.58
CA ARG A 119 7.34 -14.76 4.36
C ARG A 119 8.21 -15.63 3.45
N GLU A 120 9.44 -15.92 3.87
CA GLU A 120 10.39 -16.74 3.10
C GLU A 120 10.64 -16.18 1.69
N LEU A 121 10.68 -14.85 1.56
CA LEU A 121 10.91 -14.19 0.28
C LEU A 121 12.36 -14.18 -0.13
N ILE A 122 13.27 -14.40 0.83
CA ILE A 122 14.69 -14.61 0.60
C ILE A 122 15.10 -15.92 1.23
N GLU A 123 15.96 -16.66 0.53
CA GLU A 123 16.55 -17.86 1.11
C GLU A 123 17.58 -17.45 2.16
N ASP A 124 17.43 -18.04 3.34
CA ASP A 124 18.40 -17.87 4.42
C ASP A 124 19.55 -18.86 4.15
N ASN A 125 20.61 -18.34 3.58
CA ASN A 125 21.83 -19.14 3.35
C ASN A 125 22.75 -19.03 4.55
#